data_0974a18bcdc8f01ce1a6b6f76acddbb5
#
_entry.id   0974a18bcdc8f01ce1a6b6f76acddbb5
#
_cell.length_a   1.000
_cell.length_b   1.000
_cell.length_c   1.000
_cell.angle_alpha   90.00
_cell.angle_beta   90.00
_cell.angle_gamma   90.00
#
_symmetry.space_group_name_H-M   'P 1'
#
loop_
_entity.id
_entity.type
_entity.pdbx_description
1 polymer ?
#
loop_
_entity_poly.entity_id
_entity_poly.type
_entity_poly.pdbx_seq_one_letter_code
_entity_poly.pdbx_strand_id
1 'polypeptide(L)'
;DNFTLKEALAGYDAKEGDIVKSQTQMAMYSGNLGWIGSLTYMENGKGYMLQRQSQDDAQLQYPSKTSVGRKAKAVKSADESTAYFPYSANMTAVVEVEGVELQQGDRLVSYVAGEPRGYAEAIALPDGRTVFMLTIGGDKPEAVDVTVERDGDVVAKAPSAVSYAANSNVGTLSEPMRISFLGTEGGLYIYPSPFYSQLKIRATVDRDAYTDVYVSDMSGKRIVAWNDCNTGGNVDITWNAGNTVPAGVYIVSIAVDGNVYSMKAIKK
;
A
#
# COMPACT_ATOMS: atom_id res chain seq x y z
N ASP A 1 -21.56 19.15 14.02
CA ASP A 1 -22.14 18.39 12.91
C ASP A 1 -21.05 18.12 11.90
N ASN A 2 -20.96 16.87 11.45
CA ASN A 2 -19.99 16.45 10.45
C ASN A 2 -20.65 16.60 9.08
N PHE A 3 -19.90 17.10 8.12
CA PHE A 3 -20.32 17.17 6.73
C PHE A 3 -19.60 16.08 5.94
N THR A 4 -20.24 15.50 4.94
CA THR A 4 -19.50 14.77 3.90
C THR A 4 -18.52 15.74 3.23
N LEU A 5 -17.41 15.23 2.73
CA LEU A 5 -16.43 16.08 2.04
C LEU A 5 -17.05 16.85 0.89
N LYS A 6 -17.96 16.21 0.15
CA LYS A 6 -18.72 16.84 -0.94
C LYS A 6 -19.60 18.01 -0.46
N GLU A 7 -20.27 17.86 0.68
CA GLU A 7 -21.09 18.94 1.26
C GLU A 7 -20.21 20.08 1.79
N ALA A 8 -19.14 19.75 2.52
CA ALA A 8 -18.23 20.74 3.09
C ALA A 8 -17.56 21.61 2.01
N LEU A 9 -17.27 21.03 0.85
CA LEU A 9 -16.59 21.70 -0.27
C LEU A 9 -17.54 22.08 -1.42
N ALA A 10 -18.86 22.05 -1.21
CA ALA A 10 -19.84 22.39 -2.26
C ALA A 10 -19.70 23.81 -2.80
N GLY A 11 -19.19 24.76 -2.00
CA GLY A 11 -18.92 26.14 -2.39
C GLY A 11 -17.51 26.38 -2.94
N TYR A 12 -16.70 25.35 -3.11
CA TYR A 12 -15.33 25.44 -3.62
C TYR A 12 -15.27 24.97 -5.08
N ASP A 13 -14.71 25.79 -5.96
CA ASP A 13 -14.46 25.44 -7.36
C ASP A 13 -13.19 24.58 -7.49
N ALA A 14 -13.35 23.27 -7.22
CA ALA A 14 -12.25 22.34 -7.23
C ALA A 14 -11.70 22.12 -8.64
N LYS A 15 -10.38 22.00 -8.74
CA LYS A 15 -9.66 21.70 -9.98
C LYS A 15 -9.05 20.29 -9.92
N GLU A 16 -8.84 19.71 -11.10
CA GLU A 16 -8.18 18.40 -11.23
C GLU A 16 -6.87 18.37 -10.44
N GLY A 17 -6.73 17.36 -9.56
CA GLY A 17 -5.56 17.18 -8.73
C GLY A 17 -5.52 17.99 -7.42
N ASP A 18 -6.53 18.81 -7.12
CA ASP A 18 -6.63 19.47 -5.81
C ASP A 18 -6.74 18.40 -4.72
N ILE A 19 -6.05 18.60 -3.59
CA ILE A 19 -5.99 17.63 -2.49
C ILE A 19 -6.51 18.26 -1.21
N VAL A 20 -7.38 17.55 -0.50
CA VAL A 20 -7.73 17.82 0.90
C VAL A 20 -7.21 16.69 1.77
N LYS A 21 -6.51 17.03 2.84
CA LYS A 21 -5.97 16.04 3.76
C LYS A 21 -6.19 16.37 5.24
N SER A 22 -6.38 15.33 6.02
CA SER A 22 -6.26 15.28 7.47
C SER A 22 -4.87 14.75 7.85
N GLN A 23 -4.65 14.38 9.09
CA GLN A 23 -3.39 13.76 9.51
C GLN A 23 -3.17 12.35 8.93
N THR A 24 -4.26 11.61 8.71
CA THR A 24 -4.21 10.19 8.37
C THR A 24 -4.99 9.86 7.10
N GLN A 25 -5.75 10.81 6.57
CA GLN A 25 -6.63 10.58 5.43
C GLN A 25 -6.45 11.70 4.40
N MET A 26 -6.69 11.37 3.15
CA MET A 26 -6.69 12.33 2.05
C MET A 26 -7.80 12.06 1.05
N ALA A 27 -8.15 13.09 0.29
CA ALA A 27 -8.95 12.97 -0.92
C ALA A 27 -8.36 13.88 -2.00
N MET A 28 -8.42 13.42 -3.25
CA MET A 28 -8.02 14.17 -4.44
C MET A 28 -9.25 14.41 -5.31
N TYR A 29 -9.33 15.58 -5.90
CA TYR A 29 -10.40 15.90 -6.83
C TYR A 29 -10.05 15.42 -8.23
N SER A 30 -11.01 14.72 -8.85
CA SER A 30 -11.00 14.41 -10.27
C SER A 30 -12.26 14.98 -10.92
N GLY A 31 -12.11 15.73 -12.01
CA GLY A 31 -13.22 16.41 -12.68
C GLY A 31 -14.37 15.48 -13.07
N ASN A 32 -14.07 14.24 -13.39
CA ASN A 32 -15.07 13.22 -13.78
C ASN A 32 -15.67 12.46 -12.59
N LEU A 33 -14.94 12.32 -11.48
CA LEU A 33 -15.30 11.45 -10.37
C LEU A 33 -15.62 12.23 -9.08
N GLY A 34 -15.29 13.54 -9.05
CA GLY A 34 -15.40 14.36 -7.84
C GLY A 34 -14.26 14.08 -6.86
N TRP A 35 -14.51 14.23 -5.57
CA TRP A 35 -13.55 13.94 -4.52
C TRP A 35 -13.44 12.44 -4.27
N ILE A 36 -12.26 11.89 -4.46
CA ILE A 36 -11.96 10.46 -4.26
C ILE A 36 -10.86 10.32 -3.21
N GLY A 37 -11.04 9.40 -2.29
CA GLY A 37 -10.04 9.11 -1.26
C GLY A 37 -10.63 8.54 0.02
N SER A 38 -9.75 8.37 1.01
CA SER A 38 -10.12 7.89 2.34
C SER A 38 -10.79 8.97 3.20
N LEU A 39 -10.55 10.26 2.89
CA LEU A 39 -11.21 11.39 3.58
C LEU A 39 -12.59 11.60 2.98
N THR A 40 -13.61 11.06 3.60
CA THR A 40 -15.02 11.14 3.13
C THR A 40 -15.86 12.13 3.92
N TYR A 41 -15.42 12.52 5.13
CA TYR A 41 -16.12 13.44 6.03
C TYR A 41 -15.16 14.49 6.61
N MET A 42 -15.67 15.69 6.83
CA MET A 42 -15.01 16.71 7.63
C MET A 42 -15.72 16.84 8.97
N GLU A 43 -14.95 16.70 10.06
CA GLU A 43 -15.45 16.73 11.43
C GLU A 43 -15.34 18.13 12.03
N ASN A 44 -16.33 18.52 12.82
CA ASN A 44 -16.30 19.79 13.52
C ASN A 44 -15.14 19.84 14.53
N GLY A 45 -14.37 20.93 14.53
CA GLY A 45 -13.23 21.13 15.42
C GLY A 45 -11.93 20.47 14.97
N LYS A 46 -11.91 19.80 13.82
CA LYS A 46 -10.69 19.27 13.20
C LYS A 46 -10.13 20.24 12.16
N GLY A 47 -8.81 20.28 12.03
CA GLY A 47 -8.11 21.01 10.98
C GLY A 47 -7.91 20.14 9.74
N TYR A 48 -8.03 20.77 8.57
CA TYR A 48 -7.78 20.14 7.27
C TYR A 48 -6.90 21.05 6.43
N MET A 49 -6.04 20.47 5.62
CA MET A 49 -5.21 21.20 4.67
C MET A 49 -5.81 21.02 3.27
N LEU A 50 -6.06 22.14 2.59
CA LEU A 50 -6.42 22.17 1.18
C LEU A 50 -5.19 22.58 0.38
N GLN A 51 -4.70 21.73 -0.48
CA GLN A 51 -3.65 22.02 -1.43
C GLN A 51 -4.24 22.13 -2.82
N ARG A 52 -4.02 23.29 -3.43
CA ARG A 52 -4.56 23.62 -4.75
C ARG A 52 -3.51 23.43 -5.83
N GLN A 53 -3.93 23.00 -7.00
CA GLN A 53 -3.10 22.95 -8.20
C GLN A 53 -3.04 24.31 -8.90
N SER A 54 -4.13 25.11 -8.82
CA SER A 54 -4.17 26.46 -9.36
C SER A 54 -3.54 27.46 -8.39
N GLN A 55 -2.84 28.47 -8.94
CA GLN A 55 -2.32 29.62 -8.18
C GLN A 55 -3.32 30.79 -8.11
N ASP A 56 -4.48 30.66 -8.76
CA ASP A 56 -5.52 31.67 -8.74
C ASP A 56 -6.15 31.78 -7.35
N ASP A 57 -6.68 32.94 -7.01
CA ASP A 57 -7.45 33.11 -5.78
C ASP A 57 -8.70 32.21 -5.81
N ALA A 58 -8.98 31.58 -4.69
CA ALA A 58 -10.22 30.83 -4.50
C ALA A 58 -10.83 31.12 -3.13
N GLN A 59 -12.14 31.11 -3.09
CA GLN A 59 -12.89 31.22 -1.85
C GLN A 59 -13.43 29.84 -1.46
N LEU A 60 -13.27 29.49 -0.21
CA LEU A 60 -13.92 28.35 0.40
C LEU A 60 -14.98 28.87 1.39
N GLN A 61 -16.23 28.60 1.08
CA GLN A 61 -17.34 28.93 1.98
C GLN A 61 -17.95 27.62 2.49
N TYR A 62 -17.82 27.40 3.79
CA TYR A 62 -18.49 26.27 4.42
C TYR A 62 -20.02 26.48 4.42
N PRO A 63 -20.82 25.40 4.22
CA PRO A 63 -22.26 25.51 4.26
C PRO A 63 -22.75 25.99 5.62
N SER A 64 -23.62 26.98 5.65
CA SER A 64 -24.28 27.43 6.88
C SER A 64 -25.33 26.41 7.32
N LYS A 65 -25.43 26.17 8.63
CA LYS A 65 -26.42 25.25 9.22
C LYS A 65 -27.83 25.81 9.07
N THR A 66 -28.57 25.38 8.08
CA THR A 66 -30.01 25.64 7.97
C THR A 66 -30.83 24.38 7.64
N SER A 67 -30.29 23.19 7.81
CA SER A 67 -31.12 21.98 7.66
C SER A 67 -30.82 20.96 8.74
N VAL A 68 -31.89 20.48 9.36
CA VAL A 68 -31.91 19.30 10.24
C VAL A 68 -31.53 18.08 9.37
N GLY A 69 -30.25 17.96 9.07
CA GLY A 69 -29.69 16.81 8.36
C GLY A 69 -29.41 15.70 9.34
N ARG A 70 -29.69 14.47 8.96
CA ARG A 70 -29.31 13.25 9.67
C ARG A 70 -27.86 13.36 10.12
N LYS A 71 -27.60 13.10 11.42
CA LYS A 71 -26.24 12.89 11.93
C LYS A 71 -25.56 11.85 11.06
N ALA A 72 -24.63 12.28 10.23
CA ALA A 72 -23.73 11.35 9.56
C ALA A 72 -23.02 10.58 10.69
N LYS A 73 -23.17 9.28 10.71
CA LYS A 73 -22.49 8.41 11.66
C LYS A 73 -21.02 8.53 11.32
N ALA A 74 -20.23 9.12 12.21
CA ALA A 74 -18.79 9.09 12.08
C ALA A 74 -18.38 7.63 11.88
N VAL A 75 -17.87 7.29 10.72
CA VAL A 75 -17.17 6.02 10.53
C VAL A 75 -15.93 6.18 11.41
N LYS A 76 -15.86 5.42 12.50
CA LYS A 76 -14.65 5.37 13.32
C LYS A 76 -13.51 5.10 12.34
N SER A 77 -12.60 6.08 12.19
CA SER A 77 -11.34 5.82 11.52
C SER A 77 -10.72 4.64 12.26
N ALA A 78 -10.54 3.55 11.54
CA ALA A 78 -9.88 2.40 12.09
C ALA A 78 -8.48 2.84 12.54
N ASP A 79 -8.16 2.49 13.77
CA ASP A 79 -6.84 2.49 14.36
C ASP A 79 -6.15 3.84 14.58
N GLU A 80 -6.25 4.33 15.82
CA GLU A 80 -5.47 5.44 16.38
C GLU A 80 -4.00 5.07 16.63
N SER A 81 -3.51 3.93 16.15
CA SER A 81 -2.18 3.39 16.47
C SER A 81 -1.06 3.97 15.59
N THR A 82 -1.37 4.81 14.60
CA THR A 82 -0.32 5.48 13.84
C THR A 82 0.29 6.62 14.66
N ALA A 83 1.62 6.63 14.78
CA ALA A 83 2.34 7.69 15.47
C ALA A 83 1.90 9.07 14.96
N TYR A 84 1.64 9.98 15.91
CA TYR A 84 1.25 11.35 15.58
C TYR A 84 2.42 12.14 15.01
N PHE A 85 2.26 12.64 13.79
CA PHE A 85 3.23 13.51 13.13
C PHE A 85 2.60 14.86 12.79
N PRO A 86 3.38 15.95 12.75
CA PRO A 86 2.88 17.23 12.31
C PRO A 86 2.29 17.16 10.90
N TYR A 87 1.24 17.89 10.66
CA TYR A 87 0.53 17.93 9.36
C TYR A 87 1.45 18.23 8.18
N SER A 88 2.36 19.17 8.37
CA SER A 88 3.33 19.62 7.36
C SER A 88 4.39 18.58 7.02
N ALA A 89 4.52 17.54 7.84
CA ALA A 89 5.50 16.48 7.65
C ALA A 89 4.94 15.25 6.90
N ASN A 90 3.62 15.20 6.62
CA ASN A 90 3.05 14.05 5.94
C ASN A 90 3.38 14.05 4.45
N MET A 91 3.79 12.88 3.94
CA MET A 91 3.81 12.57 2.52
C MET A 91 2.46 11.97 2.14
N THR A 92 1.88 12.39 1.03
CA THR A 92 0.69 11.75 0.46
C THR A 92 1.02 11.13 -0.88
N ALA A 93 0.48 9.96 -1.16
CA ALA A 93 0.74 9.26 -2.41
C ALA A 93 -0.55 8.62 -2.96
N VAL A 94 -0.77 8.78 -4.26
CA VAL A 94 -1.70 7.94 -5.01
C VAL A 94 -0.89 6.77 -5.55
N VAL A 95 -1.20 5.56 -5.09
CA VAL A 95 -0.39 4.36 -5.34
C VAL A 95 -1.19 3.35 -6.15
N GLU A 96 -0.58 2.79 -7.17
CA GLU A 96 -0.99 1.58 -7.86
C GLU A 96 -0.01 0.45 -7.52
N VAL A 97 -0.54 -0.72 -7.20
CA VAL A 97 0.25 -1.88 -6.76
C VAL A 97 0.33 -2.89 -7.89
N GLU A 98 1.54 -3.36 -8.18
CA GLU A 98 1.81 -4.39 -9.18
C GLU A 98 2.31 -5.68 -8.50
N GLY A 99 1.93 -6.84 -9.07
CA GLY A 99 2.42 -8.15 -8.61
C GLY A 99 1.69 -8.74 -7.41
N VAL A 100 0.56 -8.14 -6.98
CA VAL A 100 -0.32 -8.66 -5.93
C VAL A 100 -1.74 -8.75 -6.47
N GLU A 101 -2.38 -9.90 -6.28
CA GLU A 101 -3.80 -10.06 -6.52
C GLU A 101 -4.59 -9.43 -5.37
N LEU A 102 -5.06 -8.21 -5.60
CA LEU A 102 -5.80 -7.44 -4.62
C LEU A 102 -7.22 -7.97 -4.42
N GLN A 103 -7.69 -7.94 -3.19
CA GLN A 103 -9.05 -8.30 -2.79
C GLN A 103 -9.72 -7.14 -2.05
N GLN A 104 -11.04 -7.17 -2.00
CA GLN A 104 -11.79 -6.19 -1.20
C GLN A 104 -11.38 -6.30 0.28
N GLY A 105 -11.08 -5.17 0.90
CA GLY A 105 -10.62 -5.10 2.28
C GLY A 105 -9.11 -5.13 2.45
N ASP A 106 -8.34 -5.35 1.36
CA ASP A 106 -6.89 -5.22 1.42
C ASP A 106 -6.47 -3.78 1.75
N ARG A 107 -5.44 -3.66 2.56
CA ARG A 107 -4.86 -2.40 3.00
C ARG A 107 -3.41 -2.31 2.58
N LEU A 108 -3.02 -1.17 2.06
CA LEU A 108 -1.62 -0.81 1.87
C LEU A 108 -1.12 -0.13 3.14
N VAL A 109 -0.11 -0.67 3.78
CA VAL A 109 0.41 -0.16 5.07
C VAL A 109 1.87 0.21 4.92
N SER A 110 2.26 1.35 5.48
CA SER A 110 3.63 1.84 5.48
C SER A 110 4.25 1.68 6.87
N TYR A 111 5.54 1.29 6.92
CA TYR A 111 6.29 1.07 8.14
C TYR A 111 7.67 1.71 8.10
N VAL A 112 8.14 2.18 9.26
CA VAL A 112 9.54 2.55 9.48
C VAL A 112 10.03 1.84 10.72
N ALA A 113 11.10 1.07 10.60
CA ALA A 113 11.66 0.27 11.69
C ALA A 113 10.62 -0.61 12.42
N GLY A 114 9.60 -1.09 11.70
CA GLY A 114 8.50 -1.90 12.24
C GLY A 114 7.34 -1.09 12.84
N GLU A 115 7.45 0.23 12.93
CA GLU A 115 6.38 1.10 13.41
C GLU A 115 5.49 1.55 12.25
N PRO A 116 4.15 1.42 12.33
CA PRO A 116 3.25 1.84 11.28
C PRO A 116 3.25 3.37 11.15
N ARG A 117 3.27 3.86 9.92
CA ARG A 117 3.32 5.29 9.56
C ARG A 117 2.10 5.78 8.79
N GLY A 118 1.25 4.88 8.38
CA GLY A 118 0.01 5.16 7.68
C GLY A 118 -0.51 3.95 6.92
N TYR A 119 -1.77 4.02 6.56
CA TYR A 119 -2.41 2.98 5.76
C TYR A 119 -3.44 3.60 4.80
N ALA A 120 -3.79 2.84 3.77
CA ALA A 120 -4.87 3.15 2.85
C ALA A 120 -5.64 1.87 2.49
N GLU A 121 -6.94 1.99 2.30
CA GLU A 121 -7.77 0.92 1.75
C GLU A 121 -7.80 0.99 0.22
N ALA A 122 -8.02 -0.15 -0.41
CA ALA A 122 -8.12 -0.27 -1.86
C ALA A 122 -9.35 0.48 -2.37
N ILE A 123 -9.17 1.34 -3.37
CA ILE A 123 -10.22 2.11 -4.04
C ILE A 123 -10.30 1.64 -5.48
N ALA A 124 -11.42 1.00 -5.84
CA ALA A 124 -11.70 0.63 -7.22
C ALA A 124 -12.14 1.87 -8.02
N LEU A 125 -11.48 2.13 -9.14
CA LEU A 125 -11.83 3.19 -10.07
C LEU A 125 -12.80 2.66 -11.15
N PRO A 126 -13.60 3.54 -11.77
CA PRO A 126 -14.53 3.15 -12.84
C PRO A 126 -13.85 2.57 -14.09
N ASP A 127 -12.56 2.86 -14.29
CA ASP A 127 -11.75 2.33 -15.40
C ASP A 127 -11.19 0.92 -15.12
N GLY A 128 -11.55 0.33 -13.97
CA GLY A 128 -11.13 -1.01 -13.57
C GLY A 128 -9.81 -1.06 -12.82
N ARG A 129 -9.08 0.06 -12.67
CA ARG A 129 -7.87 0.12 -11.84
C ARG A 129 -8.23 0.16 -10.36
N THR A 130 -7.30 -0.29 -9.54
CA THR A 130 -7.36 -0.14 -8.09
C THR A 130 -6.20 0.73 -7.62
N VAL A 131 -6.51 1.76 -6.85
CA VAL A 131 -5.50 2.67 -6.28
C VAL A 131 -5.63 2.75 -4.77
N PHE A 132 -4.54 3.17 -4.12
CA PHE A 132 -4.50 3.47 -2.70
C PHE A 132 -4.12 4.94 -2.51
N MET A 133 -4.85 5.65 -1.66
CA MET A 133 -4.50 7.03 -1.28
C MET A 133 -3.83 7.01 0.08
N LEU A 134 -2.51 6.79 0.06
CA LEU A 134 -1.69 6.58 1.24
C LEU A 134 -1.20 7.91 1.81
N THR A 135 -1.38 8.10 3.11
CA THR A 135 -0.77 9.18 3.87
C THR A 135 0.29 8.59 4.79
N ILE A 136 1.54 9.00 4.62
CA ILE A 136 2.69 8.52 5.40
C ILE A 136 3.14 9.63 6.35
N GLY A 137 3.07 9.36 7.64
CA GLY A 137 3.57 10.26 8.68
C GLY A 137 5.08 10.11 8.87
N GLY A 138 5.78 11.23 9.07
CA GLY A 138 7.21 11.25 9.32
C GLY A 138 7.69 12.62 9.77
N ASP A 139 8.92 12.71 10.24
CA ASP A 139 9.57 13.94 10.70
C ASP A 139 10.91 14.21 10.01
N LYS A 140 11.46 13.24 9.31
CA LYS A 140 12.73 13.32 8.59
C LYS A 140 12.73 12.41 7.37
N PRO A 141 13.61 12.64 6.38
CA PRO A 141 13.78 11.71 5.25
C PRO A 141 14.19 10.32 5.74
N GLU A 142 13.45 9.31 5.37
CA GLU A 142 13.71 7.92 5.75
C GLU A 142 13.14 6.95 4.69
N ALA A 143 13.64 5.72 4.72
CA ALA A 143 13.12 4.65 3.89
C ALA A 143 11.89 4.03 4.57
N VAL A 144 10.82 3.87 3.81
CA VAL A 144 9.53 3.36 4.28
C VAL A 144 9.27 2.01 3.64
N ASP A 145 9.15 0.99 4.44
CA ASP A 145 8.67 -0.33 4.01
C ASP A 145 7.17 -0.26 3.72
N VAL A 146 6.73 -0.93 2.68
CA VAL A 146 5.31 -0.99 2.30
C VAL A 146 4.85 -2.44 2.21
N THR A 147 3.70 -2.72 2.82
CA THR A 147 3.06 -4.05 2.80
C THR A 147 1.64 -3.96 2.27
N VAL A 148 1.15 -5.05 1.68
CA VAL A 148 -0.29 -5.29 1.52
C VAL A 148 -0.72 -6.22 2.63
N GLU A 149 -1.79 -5.84 3.34
CA GLU A 149 -2.34 -6.60 4.46
C GLU A 149 -3.81 -6.96 4.19
N ARG A 150 -4.19 -8.16 4.63
CA ARG A 150 -5.55 -8.70 4.55
C ARG A 150 -5.92 -9.28 5.91
N ASP A 151 -7.02 -8.80 6.49
CA ASP A 151 -7.50 -9.24 7.81
C ASP A 151 -6.43 -9.13 8.93
N GLY A 152 -5.50 -8.17 8.79
CA GLY A 152 -4.41 -7.94 9.73
C GLY A 152 -3.13 -8.76 9.47
N ASP A 153 -3.15 -9.65 8.49
CA ASP A 153 -1.98 -10.44 8.09
C ASP A 153 -1.28 -9.82 6.87
N VAL A 154 0.05 -9.78 6.91
CA VAL A 154 0.85 -9.35 5.75
C VAL A 154 0.78 -10.41 4.67
N VAL A 155 0.14 -10.07 3.55
CA VAL A 155 0.06 -10.94 2.36
C VAL A 155 1.16 -10.67 1.36
N ALA A 156 1.71 -9.45 1.38
CA ALA A 156 2.82 -9.06 0.52
C ALA A 156 3.65 -7.94 1.16
N LYS A 157 4.96 -7.92 0.88
CA LYS A 157 5.88 -6.83 1.25
C LYS A 157 6.63 -6.37 0.01
N ALA A 158 6.65 -5.07 -0.25
CA ALA A 158 7.44 -4.52 -1.34
C ALA A 158 8.93 -4.80 -1.11
N PRO A 159 9.67 -5.28 -2.12
CA PRO A 159 11.09 -5.60 -2.00
C PRO A 159 11.96 -4.36 -1.79
N SER A 160 11.49 -3.21 -2.27
CA SER A 160 12.17 -1.93 -2.15
C SER A 160 11.38 -0.97 -1.30
N ALA A 161 12.06 -0.28 -0.40
CA ALA A 161 11.47 0.78 0.40
C ALA A 161 11.13 2.01 -0.47
N VAL A 162 10.07 2.72 -0.07
CA VAL A 162 9.69 4.01 -0.64
C VAL A 162 10.45 5.12 0.11
N SER A 163 10.98 6.09 -0.63
CA SER A 163 11.61 7.27 -0.01
C SER A 163 10.53 8.23 0.48
N TYR A 164 10.49 8.44 1.80
CA TYR A 164 9.65 9.46 2.40
C TYR A 164 10.24 10.86 2.17
N ALA A 165 9.39 11.80 1.78
CA ALA A 165 9.71 13.21 1.69
C ALA A 165 8.62 14.05 2.38
N ALA A 166 9.01 14.83 3.37
CA ALA A 166 8.09 15.67 4.13
C ALA A 166 7.30 16.62 3.23
N ASN A 167 6.01 16.75 3.50
CA ASN A 167 5.09 17.67 2.81
C ASN A 167 5.05 17.48 1.29
N SER A 168 5.34 16.27 0.80
CA SER A 168 5.28 15.94 -0.62
C SER A 168 3.98 15.25 -1.00
N ASN A 169 3.59 15.39 -2.27
CA ASN A 169 2.53 14.61 -2.89
C ASN A 169 3.13 13.87 -4.08
N VAL A 170 2.88 12.59 -4.16
CA VAL A 170 3.45 11.70 -5.19
C VAL A 170 2.33 10.97 -5.91
N GLY A 171 2.38 11.01 -7.23
CA GLY A 171 1.37 10.41 -8.09
C GLY A 171 0.05 11.19 -8.12
N THR A 172 -0.73 10.90 -9.14
CA THR A 172 -2.09 11.39 -9.37
C THR A 172 -3.00 10.21 -9.74
N LEU A 173 -4.30 10.45 -9.87
CA LEU A 173 -5.22 9.39 -10.35
C LEU A 173 -4.90 8.95 -11.79
N SER A 174 -4.41 9.85 -12.63
CA SER A 174 -4.01 9.54 -14.01
C SER A 174 -2.62 8.89 -14.08
N GLU A 175 -1.71 9.31 -13.21
CA GLU A 175 -0.32 8.83 -13.15
C GLU A 175 0.02 8.44 -11.71
N PRO A 176 -0.47 7.32 -11.19
CA PRO A 176 -0.19 6.89 -9.84
C PRO A 176 1.29 6.48 -9.68
N MET A 177 1.81 6.63 -8.48
CA MET A 177 3.08 6.03 -8.11
C MET A 177 2.93 4.51 -8.13
N ARG A 178 3.77 3.81 -8.88
CA ARG A 178 3.75 2.35 -8.94
C ARG A 178 4.67 1.77 -7.89
N ILE A 179 4.12 0.89 -7.07
CA ILE A 179 4.89 0.06 -6.14
C ILE A 179 4.81 -1.38 -6.64
N SER A 180 5.94 -1.91 -7.09
CA SER A 180 6.04 -3.30 -7.49
C SER A 180 6.29 -4.16 -6.26
N PHE A 181 5.49 -5.19 -6.10
CA PHE A 181 5.68 -6.27 -5.14
C PHE A 181 6.32 -7.50 -5.80
N LEU A 182 6.62 -7.39 -7.08
CA LEU A 182 7.48 -8.34 -7.78
C LEU A 182 8.90 -8.18 -7.26
N GLY A 183 9.57 -9.30 -6.95
CA GLY A 183 10.94 -9.27 -6.45
C GLY A 183 11.87 -8.49 -7.38
N THR A 184 12.83 -7.77 -6.82
CA THR A 184 13.96 -7.20 -7.54
C THR A 184 14.98 -8.30 -7.80
N GLU A 185 15.77 -8.20 -8.87
CA GLU A 185 16.81 -9.15 -9.25
C GLU A 185 16.35 -10.63 -9.30
N GLY A 186 16.00 -11.11 -10.49
CA GLY A 186 15.45 -12.46 -10.70
C GLY A 186 13.95 -12.60 -10.44
N GLY A 187 13.25 -11.50 -10.13
CA GLY A 187 11.80 -11.48 -10.02
C GLY A 187 11.22 -12.32 -8.87
N LEU A 188 12.05 -12.76 -7.90
CA LEU A 188 11.63 -13.63 -6.81
C LEU A 188 10.77 -12.87 -5.78
N TYR A 189 9.66 -13.49 -5.40
CA TYR A 189 8.70 -12.97 -4.46
C TYR A 189 8.13 -14.07 -3.56
N ILE A 190 8.03 -13.82 -2.25
CA ILE A 190 7.54 -14.80 -1.28
C ILE A 190 6.52 -14.17 -0.33
N TYR A 191 5.41 -14.88 -0.05
CA TYR A 191 4.39 -14.41 0.89
C TYR A 191 3.47 -15.55 1.40
N PRO A 192 2.85 -15.37 2.59
CA PRO A 192 3.16 -14.36 3.59
C PRO A 192 4.54 -14.64 4.22
N SER A 193 5.20 -13.61 4.76
CA SER A 193 6.38 -13.81 5.60
C SER A 193 6.33 -12.77 6.73
N PRO A 194 6.11 -13.16 8.00
CA PRO A 194 6.08 -14.53 8.51
C PRO A 194 4.90 -15.40 8.03
N PHE A 195 5.11 -16.72 8.01
CA PHE A 195 4.09 -17.70 7.64
C PHE A 195 3.95 -18.81 8.69
N TYR A 196 2.82 -19.52 8.72
CA TYR A 196 2.57 -20.64 9.61
C TYR A 196 2.74 -21.99 8.91
N SER A 197 1.90 -22.30 7.95
CA SER A 197 1.87 -23.59 7.28
C SER A 197 2.19 -23.54 5.79
N GLN A 198 1.94 -22.40 5.15
CA GLN A 198 2.10 -22.25 3.71
C GLN A 198 2.86 -20.98 3.37
N LEU A 199 3.74 -21.08 2.38
CA LEU A 199 4.46 -19.97 1.77
C LEU A 199 4.28 -20.06 0.27
N LYS A 200 3.82 -18.99 -0.35
CA LYS A 200 3.81 -18.83 -1.80
C LYS A 200 5.15 -18.27 -2.25
N ILE A 201 5.68 -18.84 -3.32
CA ILE A 201 6.93 -18.45 -3.95
C ILE A 201 6.60 -18.15 -5.41
N ARG A 202 6.80 -16.93 -5.82
CA ARG A 202 6.53 -16.49 -7.18
C ARG A 202 7.75 -15.79 -7.77
N ALA A 203 7.93 -15.93 -9.06
CA ALA A 203 8.91 -15.15 -9.80
C ALA A 203 8.43 -14.90 -11.22
N THR A 204 8.91 -13.80 -11.80
CA THR A 204 8.82 -13.54 -13.24
C THR A 204 10.24 -13.64 -13.80
N VAL A 205 10.41 -14.51 -14.79
CA VAL A 205 11.69 -14.82 -15.41
C VAL A 205 11.54 -14.79 -16.93
N ASP A 206 12.62 -14.88 -17.66
CA ASP A 206 12.52 -15.02 -19.11
C ASP A 206 11.77 -16.31 -19.47
N ARG A 207 10.98 -16.25 -20.56
CA ARG A 207 10.05 -17.33 -20.93
C ARG A 207 10.71 -18.69 -21.05
N ASP A 208 11.92 -18.71 -21.57
CA ASP A 208 12.67 -19.94 -21.89
C ASP A 208 13.81 -20.20 -20.88
N ALA A 209 13.89 -19.42 -19.78
CA ALA A 209 14.92 -19.56 -18.79
C ALA A 209 14.74 -20.86 -17.99
N TYR A 210 15.83 -21.64 -17.81
CA TYR A 210 15.83 -22.78 -16.92
C TYR A 210 15.82 -22.27 -15.45
N THR A 211 14.85 -22.75 -14.69
CA THR A 211 14.58 -22.17 -13.36
C THR A 211 14.35 -23.24 -12.30
N ASP A 212 15.20 -23.24 -11.28
CA ASP A 212 15.07 -24.06 -10.09
C ASP A 212 14.76 -23.20 -8.87
N VAL A 213 13.90 -23.72 -7.99
CA VAL A 213 13.59 -23.07 -6.70
C VAL A 213 13.91 -24.03 -5.57
N TYR A 214 14.52 -23.56 -4.50
CA TYR A 214 14.76 -24.35 -3.31
C TYR A 214 14.67 -23.53 -2.03
N VAL A 215 14.36 -24.22 -0.93
CA VAL A 215 14.33 -23.62 0.40
C VAL A 215 15.39 -24.31 1.26
N SER A 216 16.20 -23.55 1.95
CA SER A 216 17.20 -24.02 2.89
C SER A 216 17.04 -23.41 4.28
N ASP A 217 17.55 -24.10 5.29
CA ASP A 217 17.72 -23.52 6.62
C ASP A 217 18.96 -22.62 6.68
N MET A 218 19.20 -22.01 7.83
CA MET A 218 20.34 -21.13 8.06
C MET A 218 21.70 -21.83 8.02
N SER A 219 21.74 -23.18 8.08
CA SER A 219 22.97 -23.97 7.89
C SER A 219 23.28 -24.26 6.41
N GLY A 220 22.37 -23.88 5.51
CA GLY A 220 22.45 -24.19 4.08
C GLY A 220 21.89 -25.55 3.69
N LYS A 221 21.34 -26.31 4.66
CA LYS A 221 20.69 -27.60 4.36
C LYS A 221 19.39 -27.34 3.59
N ARG A 222 19.27 -27.94 2.41
CA ARG A 222 18.04 -27.88 1.61
C ARG A 222 16.92 -28.67 2.29
N ILE A 223 15.77 -28.02 2.44
CA ILE A 223 14.54 -28.58 3.02
C ILE A 223 13.65 -29.13 1.90
N VAL A 224 13.52 -28.37 0.80
CA VAL A 224 12.73 -28.73 -0.37
C VAL A 224 13.31 -28.05 -1.60
N ALA A 225 13.10 -28.66 -2.77
CA ALA A 225 13.47 -28.08 -4.06
C ALA A 225 12.44 -28.44 -5.15
N TRP A 226 12.31 -27.57 -6.12
CA TRP A 226 11.54 -27.76 -7.36
C TRP A 226 12.47 -27.42 -8.53
N ASN A 227 12.56 -28.30 -9.49
CA ASN A 227 13.42 -28.15 -10.67
C ASN A 227 12.55 -27.82 -11.88
N ASP A 228 13.11 -27.05 -12.80
CA ASP A 228 12.48 -26.65 -14.07
C ASP A 228 11.03 -26.18 -13.86
N CYS A 229 10.88 -25.23 -12.95
CA CYS A 229 9.56 -24.76 -12.50
C CYS A 229 9.06 -23.51 -13.27
N ASN A 230 9.73 -23.11 -14.35
CA ASN A 230 9.30 -22.03 -15.22
C ASN A 230 8.11 -22.45 -16.09
N THR A 231 7.01 -21.72 -16.00
CA THR A 231 5.83 -21.95 -16.84
C THR A 231 5.56 -20.70 -17.66
N GLY A 232 6.23 -20.61 -18.83
CA GLY A 232 6.05 -19.53 -19.79
C GLY A 232 6.42 -18.13 -19.27
N GLY A 233 7.47 -18.05 -18.48
CA GLY A 233 7.97 -16.80 -17.89
C GLY A 233 7.51 -16.57 -16.44
N ASN A 234 6.81 -17.54 -15.84
CA ASN A 234 6.29 -17.45 -14.48
C ASN A 234 6.66 -18.66 -13.64
N VAL A 235 7.00 -18.42 -12.39
CA VAL A 235 7.11 -19.41 -11.34
C VAL A 235 6.00 -19.14 -10.32
N ASP A 236 5.18 -20.14 -10.02
CA ASP A 236 4.13 -20.04 -9.00
C ASP A 236 4.10 -21.34 -8.18
N ILE A 237 4.71 -21.33 -7.01
CA ILE A 237 4.88 -22.48 -6.14
C ILE A 237 4.22 -22.18 -4.79
N THR A 238 3.47 -23.16 -4.27
CA THR A 238 2.99 -23.12 -2.89
C THR A 238 3.75 -24.17 -2.08
N TRP A 239 4.63 -23.69 -1.18
CA TRP A 239 5.30 -24.58 -0.24
C TRP A 239 4.43 -24.84 0.98
N ASN A 240 4.01 -26.10 1.13
CA ASN A 240 3.27 -26.57 2.30
C ASN A 240 4.26 -27.11 3.35
N ALA A 241 4.78 -26.21 4.19
CA ALA A 241 5.74 -26.56 5.24
C ALA A 241 5.08 -27.34 6.39
N GLY A 242 3.79 -27.08 6.66
CA GLY A 242 3.03 -27.76 7.71
C GLY A 242 3.70 -27.68 9.08
N ASN A 243 3.39 -28.64 9.94
CA ASN A 243 3.99 -28.75 11.28
C ASN A 243 5.30 -29.58 11.29
N THR A 244 5.69 -30.16 10.17
CA THR A 244 6.90 -30.98 10.06
C THR A 244 8.17 -30.15 9.92
N VAL A 245 8.03 -28.91 9.47
CA VAL A 245 9.13 -27.95 9.38
C VAL A 245 9.10 -27.06 10.63
N PRO A 246 10.18 -26.99 11.42
CA PRO A 246 10.23 -26.19 12.64
C PRO A 246 10.02 -24.69 12.39
N ALA A 247 9.56 -23.97 13.39
CA ALA A 247 9.60 -22.49 13.38
C ALA A 247 11.05 -22.03 13.28
N GLY A 248 11.29 -20.98 12.48
CA GLY A 248 12.65 -20.51 12.26
C GLY A 248 12.79 -19.64 11.02
N VAL A 249 14.04 -19.33 10.68
CA VAL A 249 14.42 -18.56 9.51
C VAL A 249 14.86 -19.52 8.40
N TYR A 250 14.31 -19.29 7.21
CA TYR A 250 14.61 -20.05 6.00
C TYR A 250 15.05 -19.11 4.89
N ILE A 251 15.84 -19.61 3.96
CA ILE A 251 16.25 -18.90 2.76
C ILE A 251 15.55 -19.57 1.57
N VAL A 252 14.73 -18.84 0.88
CA VAL A 252 14.13 -19.23 -0.40
C VAL A 252 15.04 -18.72 -1.49
N SER A 253 15.51 -19.59 -2.35
CA SER A 253 16.40 -19.25 -3.47
C SER A 253 15.78 -19.68 -4.79
N ILE A 254 15.96 -18.86 -5.80
CA ILE A 254 15.66 -19.16 -7.20
C ILE A 254 16.95 -19.07 -8.02
N ALA A 255 17.23 -20.12 -8.76
CA ALA A 255 18.32 -20.14 -9.74
C ALA A 255 17.72 -20.01 -11.14
N VAL A 256 18.11 -18.97 -11.85
CA VAL A 256 17.67 -18.67 -13.23
C VAL A 256 18.91 -18.66 -14.12
N ASP A 257 19.01 -19.61 -15.04
CA ASP A 257 20.16 -19.75 -15.94
C ASP A 257 21.52 -19.67 -15.22
N GLY A 258 21.58 -20.25 -14.01
CA GLY A 258 22.79 -20.30 -13.18
C GLY A 258 22.99 -19.09 -12.25
N ASN A 259 22.22 -18.03 -12.39
CA ASN A 259 22.21 -16.91 -11.43
C ASN A 259 21.27 -17.23 -10.26
N VAL A 260 21.73 -17.00 -9.03
CA VAL A 260 20.95 -17.32 -7.83
C VAL A 260 20.51 -16.05 -7.11
N TYR A 261 19.20 -15.94 -6.87
CA TYR A 261 18.57 -14.87 -6.10
C TYR A 261 17.91 -15.47 -4.87
N SER A 262 17.95 -14.77 -3.75
CA SER A 262 17.48 -15.34 -2.48
C SER A 262 16.71 -14.33 -1.64
N MET A 263 15.69 -14.83 -0.93
CA MET A 263 14.90 -14.06 0.03
C MET A 263 14.78 -14.82 1.35
N LYS A 264 14.72 -14.06 2.44
CA LYS A 264 14.52 -14.57 3.80
C LYS A 264 13.03 -14.80 4.06
N ALA A 265 12.66 -16.00 4.50
CA ALA A 265 11.34 -16.36 4.97
C ALA A 265 11.37 -16.65 6.48
N ILE A 266 10.32 -16.25 7.21
CA ILE A 266 10.20 -16.51 8.64
C ILE A 266 8.99 -17.41 8.87
N LYS A 267 9.20 -18.61 9.44
CA LYS A 267 8.15 -19.52 9.86
C LYS A 267 7.88 -19.36 11.36
N LYS A 268 6.60 -19.18 11.71
CA LYS A 268 6.11 -19.15 13.10
C LYS A 268 5.58 -20.50 13.53
#